data_f4708fb54053a45ee03648d3b71451ba
#
_entry.id   f4708fb54053a45ee03648d3b71451ba
#
_cell.length_a   1.000
_cell.length_b   1.000
_cell.length_c   1.000
_cell.angle_alpha   90.00
_cell.angle_beta   90.00
_cell.angle_gamma   90.00
#
_symmetry.space_group_name_H-M   'P 1'
#
loop_
_entity.id
_entity.type
_entity.pdbx_description
1 polymer ?
#
loop_
_entity_poly.entity_id
_entity_poly.type
_entity_poly.pdbx_seq_one_letter_code
_entity_poly.pdbx_strand_id
1 'polypeptide(L)'
;MPIIGGAVAGGAIALAIASGGSSSKSVTTTVVRPAQQAALPASFSSGKGLTVNQIYRSASPGVVDIIVTAQSSNPASGFFGGSGTQKTQGEGAGVVYDSRGDILTDEHVVAGATSVKVNFQDGRSYSAKVLGTDPSTDVGVIRVSAPASELHPIAFADSSAAQVGDPVVAIGSPFSLPETTTSGIVSQTGRSITAPNNYTIPNAIQTDAAINPGNSGGPLLDASAHVLGLNDQIETNNSTASGQGSSSGVGFAIPSNTVRRIADSIIGGQTVKHAYVGVLLAGNSAGGAEIASVQVGTPGALAGLQANDLITAIDGRAITSTDQFIADIDNYTPGQTVTMTVSRAGQTQNIKVKLGTRPASTPSGG
;
A
#
# COMPACT_ATOMS: atom_id res chain seq x y z
N MET A 1 23.65 -27.53 43.75
CA MET A 1 23.96 -26.10 43.68
C MET A 1 22.74 -25.38 43.15
N PRO A 2 22.11 -24.49 43.90
CA PRO A 2 20.86 -23.82 43.49
C PRO A 2 21.17 -22.60 42.64
N ILE A 3 20.36 -22.46 41.58
CA ILE A 3 20.35 -21.28 40.70
C ILE A 3 19.53 -20.19 41.39
N ILE A 4 20.20 -19.05 41.64
CA ILE A 4 19.58 -17.86 42.24
C ILE A 4 18.84 -17.10 41.15
N GLY A 5 17.51 -17.08 41.24
CA GLY A 5 16.66 -16.20 40.42
C GLY A 5 16.69 -14.79 40.99
N GLY A 6 17.16 -13.82 40.20
CA GLY A 6 17.10 -12.41 40.55
C GLY A 6 15.70 -11.83 40.36
N ALA A 7 15.03 -11.50 41.45
CA ALA A 7 13.78 -10.71 41.41
C ALA A 7 14.14 -9.23 41.34
N VAL A 8 13.74 -8.54 40.27
CA VAL A 8 13.80 -7.07 40.20
C VAL A 8 12.55 -6.52 40.90
N ALA A 9 12.77 -5.95 42.09
CA ALA A 9 11.74 -5.23 42.83
C ALA A 9 11.56 -3.83 42.24
N GLY A 10 10.41 -3.58 41.60
CA GLY A 10 10.01 -2.25 41.16
C GLY A 10 9.60 -1.40 42.37
N GLY A 11 10.39 -0.35 42.66
CA GLY A 11 10.13 0.59 43.72
C GLY A 11 8.94 1.50 43.41
N ALA A 12 7.93 1.52 44.29
CA ALA A 12 6.87 2.50 44.27
C ALA A 12 7.30 3.77 45.00
N ILE A 13 7.32 4.92 44.34
CA ILE A 13 7.54 6.23 44.99
C ILE A 13 6.17 6.75 45.41
N ALA A 14 5.89 6.82 46.69
CA ALA A 14 4.73 7.47 47.26
C ALA A 14 5.10 8.92 47.64
N LEU A 15 4.48 9.90 47.03
CA LEU A 15 4.57 11.30 47.41
C LEU A 15 3.37 11.63 48.33
N ALA A 16 3.62 11.81 49.65
CA ALA A 16 2.61 12.24 50.60
C ALA A 16 2.65 13.77 50.74
N ILE A 17 1.58 14.45 50.33
CA ILE A 17 1.36 15.87 50.65
C ILE A 17 0.39 15.93 51.81
N ALA A 18 0.90 16.34 53.01
CA ALA A 18 0.06 16.58 54.17
C ALA A 18 -0.38 18.04 54.19
N SER A 19 -1.71 18.29 54.05
CA SER A 19 -2.32 19.56 54.41
C SER A 19 -3.42 19.28 55.45
N GLY A 20 -3.29 19.90 56.65
CA GLY A 20 -4.21 19.72 57.75
C GLY A 20 -5.61 20.23 57.47
N GLY A 21 -6.58 19.43 57.87
CA GLY A 21 -8.01 19.74 57.82
C GLY A 21 -8.79 18.44 57.93
N SER A 22 -9.48 18.24 59.07
CA SER A 22 -10.27 17.04 59.33
C SER A 22 -11.48 16.89 58.41
N SER A 23 -11.33 16.05 57.43
CA SER A 23 -12.44 15.32 56.75
C SER A 23 -11.85 14.10 56.09
N SER A 24 -12.42 12.94 56.38
CA SER A 24 -12.02 11.64 55.82
C SER A 24 -12.17 11.65 54.30
N LYS A 25 -11.09 11.92 53.59
CA LYS A 25 -11.02 11.73 52.11
C LYS A 25 -10.44 10.34 51.85
N SER A 26 -11.24 9.48 51.27
CA SER A 26 -10.74 8.24 50.71
C SER A 26 -9.74 8.51 49.59
N VAL A 27 -8.48 8.12 49.80
CA VAL A 27 -7.46 8.17 48.78
C VAL A 27 -7.61 6.94 47.87
N THR A 28 -8.13 7.15 46.70
CA THR A 28 -8.13 6.09 45.69
C THR A 28 -6.76 5.99 45.06
N THR A 29 -5.99 4.99 45.45
CA THR A 29 -4.70 4.71 44.82
C THR A 29 -4.94 3.98 43.49
N THR A 30 -4.84 4.68 42.39
CA THR A 30 -4.84 4.05 41.04
C THR A 30 -3.48 3.39 40.82
N VAL A 31 -3.41 2.08 40.95
CA VAL A 31 -2.22 1.31 40.57
C VAL A 31 -2.20 1.23 39.04
N VAL A 32 -1.42 2.07 38.40
CA VAL A 32 -1.12 1.93 36.97
C VAL A 32 -0.25 0.68 36.84
N ARG A 33 -0.83 -0.44 36.41
CA ARG A 33 -0.03 -1.59 35.99
C ARG A 33 0.73 -1.18 34.74
N PRO A 34 2.04 -1.43 34.66
CA PRO A 34 2.76 -1.26 33.40
C PRO A 34 2.05 -2.12 32.35
N ALA A 35 1.87 -1.55 31.16
CA ALA A 35 1.29 -2.27 30.02
C ALA A 35 2.10 -3.57 29.86
N GLN A 36 1.38 -4.68 29.80
CA GLN A 36 1.98 -5.99 29.58
C GLN A 36 2.73 -5.89 28.24
N GLN A 37 4.02 -6.17 28.29
CA GLN A 37 4.87 -6.15 27.11
C GLN A 37 4.18 -6.96 26.02
N ALA A 38 3.93 -6.32 24.87
CA ALA A 38 3.34 -6.99 23.71
C ALA A 38 4.09 -8.29 23.48
N ALA A 39 3.35 -9.37 23.25
CA ALA A 39 3.93 -10.66 22.91
C ALA A 39 4.91 -10.46 21.76
N LEU A 40 6.11 -11.02 21.90
CA LEU A 40 7.08 -11.04 20.80
C LEU A 40 6.38 -11.54 19.55
N PRO A 41 6.57 -10.90 18.37
CA PRO A 41 5.97 -11.37 17.13
C PRO A 41 6.30 -12.85 16.93
N ALA A 42 5.35 -13.58 16.36
CA ALA A 42 5.48 -15.00 16.08
C ALA A 42 6.85 -15.27 15.47
N SER A 43 7.64 -16.10 16.13
CA SER A 43 8.99 -16.38 15.68
C SER A 43 8.93 -17.10 14.34
N PHE A 44 9.67 -16.59 13.34
CA PHE A 44 9.94 -17.26 12.06
C PHE A 44 10.60 -18.66 12.21
N SER A 45 10.55 -19.26 13.38
CA SER A 45 11.34 -20.41 13.79
C SER A 45 10.65 -21.76 13.70
N SER A 46 9.71 -21.96 12.79
CA SER A 46 9.19 -23.31 12.51
C SER A 46 9.48 -23.75 11.07
N GLY A 47 10.76 -23.89 10.74
CA GLY A 47 11.19 -25.08 9.98
C GLY A 47 11.22 -25.00 8.47
N LYS A 48 11.00 -23.91 7.71
CA LYS A 48 11.27 -23.89 6.25
C LYS A 48 11.55 -22.50 5.63
N GLY A 49 11.59 -21.41 6.38
CA GLY A 49 11.87 -20.08 5.86
C GLY A 49 13.15 -19.48 6.42
N LEU A 50 13.62 -18.40 5.78
CA LEU A 50 14.74 -17.60 6.26
C LEU A 50 14.31 -16.84 7.53
N THR A 51 15.26 -16.54 8.42
CA THR A 51 15.03 -15.60 9.53
C THR A 51 14.93 -14.17 9.00
N VAL A 52 14.30 -13.26 9.77
CA VAL A 52 14.22 -11.82 9.41
C VAL A 52 15.59 -11.24 9.06
N ASN A 53 16.63 -11.60 9.84
CA ASN A 53 18.00 -11.16 9.56
C ASN A 53 18.56 -11.70 8.24
N GLN A 54 18.25 -12.95 7.89
CA GLN A 54 18.67 -13.54 6.61
C GLN A 54 17.92 -12.92 5.43
N ILE A 55 16.60 -12.68 5.58
CA ILE A 55 15.78 -11.98 4.58
C ILE A 55 16.35 -10.58 4.34
N TYR A 56 16.61 -9.81 5.42
CA TYR A 56 17.22 -8.49 5.32
C TYR A 56 18.54 -8.53 4.56
N ARG A 57 19.48 -9.37 4.98
CA ARG A 57 20.81 -9.45 4.32
C ARG A 57 20.74 -9.88 2.86
N SER A 58 19.76 -10.69 2.49
CA SER A 58 19.58 -11.15 1.12
C SER A 58 18.97 -10.07 0.24
N ALA A 59 17.98 -9.33 0.75
CA ALA A 59 17.19 -8.40 -0.04
C ALA A 59 17.67 -6.96 0.01
N SER A 60 18.26 -6.50 1.12
CA SER A 60 18.62 -5.11 1.31
C SER A 60 19.54 -4.51 0.23
N PRO A 61 20.50 -5.25 -0.38
CA PRO A 61 21.28 -4.67 -1.49
C PRO A 61 20.44 -4.31 -2.73
N GLY A 62 19.24 -4.88 -2.86
CA GLY A 62 18.30 -4.59 -3.94
C GLY A 62 17.19 -3.61 -3.56
N VAL A 63 17.20 -3.08 -2.33
CA VAL A 63 16.31 -2.00 -1.89
C VAL A 63 17.05 -0.69 -2.01
N VAL A 64 16.37 0.34 -2.51
CA VAL A 64 16.95 1.66 -2.74
C VAL A 64 16.10 2.74 -2.10
N ASP A 65 16.75 3.83 -1.73
CA ASP A 65 16.13 5.08 -1.33
C ASP A 65 15.92 5.97 -2.56
N ILE A 66 14.75 6.55 -2.71
CA ILE A 66 14.36 7.41 -3.83
C ILE A 66 14.07 8.80 -3.31
N ILE A 67 14.88 9.76 -3.72
CA ILE A 67 14.69 11.18 -3.43
C ILE A 67 14.20 11.88 -4.69
N VAL A 68 13.04 12.52 -4.59
CA VAL A 68 12.44 13.27 -5.68
C VAL A 68 12.45 14.76 -5.38
N THR A 69 12.59 15.57 -6.42
CA THR A 69 12.34 17.00 -6.35
C THR A 69 11.18 17.33 -7.27
N ALA A 70 10.15 17.97 -6.75
CA ALA A 70 9.03 18.48 -7.51
C ALA A 70 8.98 20.01 -7.42
N GLN A 71 8.36 20.67 -8.41
CA GLN A 71 8.08 22.10 -8.36
C GLN A 71 6.60 22.31 -8.06
N SER A 72 6.31 22.95 -6.93
CA SER A 72 4.95 23.38 -6.61
C SER A 72 4.78 24.85 -6.99
N SER A 73 3.88 25.15 -7.90
CA SER A 73 3.39 26.50 -8.14
C SER A 73 2.26 26.77 -7.14
N ASN A 74 2.55 27.46 -6.04
CA ASN A 74 1.53 27.85 -5.09
C ASN A 74 0.89 29.19 -5.55
N PRO A 75 -0.40 29.20 -6.00
CA PRO A 75 -1.07 30.43 -6.43
C PRO A 75 -1.30 31.42 -5.31
N ALA A 76 -1.20 31.01 -4.03
CA ALA A 76 -1.48 31.85 -2.88
C ALA A 76 -0.37 32.86 -2.54
N SER A 77 0.81 32.79 -3.17
CA SER A 77 1.89 33.75 -2.99
C SER A 77 1.73 35.03 -3.81
N GLY A 78 0.67 35.16 -4.59
CA GLY A 78 0.46 36.26 -5.56
C GLY A 78 0.09 37.60 -4.97
N PHE A 79 -0.12 37.78 -3.66
CA PHE A 79 -0.56 39.02 -3.10
C PHE A 79 0.59 40.03 -2.82
N PHE A 80 1.85 39.57 -2.88
CA PHE A 80 3.04 40.45 -2.75
C PHE A 80 4.10 40.20 -3.84
N GLY A 81 3.70 39.99 -5.08
CA GLY A 81 4.58 40.16 -6.24
C GLY A 81 5.82 39.28 -6.35
N GLY A 82 5.80 38.08 -5.76
CA GLY A 82 6.89 37.08 -5.87
C GLY A 82 6.40 35.80 -6.49
N SER A 83 6.67 35.60 -7.79
CA SER A 83 6.52 34.33 -8.49
C SER A 83 7.64 33.37 -8.00
N GLY A 84 7.48 32.79 -6.81
CA GLY A 84 8.41 31.83 -6.22
C GLY A 84 7.94 30.41 -6.49
N THR A 85 8.57 29.72 -7.46
CA THR A 85 8.49 28.26 -7.55
C THR A 85 9.18 27.66 -6.33
N GLN A 86 8.40 27.06 -5.43
CA GLN A 86 8.92 26.36 -4.26
C GLN A 86 9.28 24.93 -4.67
N LYS A 87 10.55 24.55 -4.49
CA LYS A 87 10.98 23.17 -4.65
C LYS A 87 10.57 22.38 -3.41
N THR A 88 9.81 21.33 -3.60
CA THR A 88 9.48 20.35 -2.56
C THR A 88 10.30 19.10 -2.78
N GLN A 89 10.79 18.49 -1.70
CA GLN A 89 11.42 17.17 -1.73
C GLN A 89 10.45 16.15 -1.18
N GLY A 90 10.38 14.99 -1.88
CA GLY A 90 9.71 13.78 -1.42
C GLY A 90 10.73 12.66 -1.30
N GLU A 91 10.41 11.66 -0.52
CA GLU A 91 11.23 10.48 -0.26
C GLU A 91 10.37 9.24 -0.28
N GLY A 92 10.90 8.13 -0.77
CA GLY A 92 10.31 6.81 -0.77
C GLY A 92 11.36 5.75 -0.99
N ALA A 93 10.92 4.52 -1.10
CA ALA A 93 11.79 3.38 -1.37
C ALA A 93 11.54 2.80 -2.78
N GLY A 94 12.41 1.90 -3.20
CA GLY A 94 12.25 1.15 -4.45
C GLY A 94 12.92 -0.20 -4.41
N VAL A 95 12.58 -1.03 -5.39
CA VAL A 95 13.10 -2.39 -5.55
C VAL A 95 13.81 -2.49 -6.89
N VAL A 96 15.07 -2.90 -6.90
CA VAL A 96 15.80 -3.21 -8.14
C VAL A 96 15.13 -4.41 -8.81
N TYR A 97 14.57 -4.17 -10.00
CA TYR A 97 13.81 -5.16 -10.76
C TYR A 97 14.70 -6.04 -11.62
N ASP A 98 15.67 -5.42 -12.30
CA ASP A 98 16.56 -6.15 -13.19
C ASP A 98 17.98 -5.55 -13.29
N SER A 99 18.85 -6.25 -13.99
CA SER A 99 20.24 -5.84 -14.22
C SER A 99 20.40 -4.74 -15.28
N ARG A 100 19.32 -4.24 -15.88
CA ARG A 100 19.33 -3.09 -16.81
C ARG A 100 19.19 -1.76 -16.07
N GLY A 101 18.94 -1.82 -14.76
CA GLY A 101 18.74 -0.67 -13.89
C GLY A 101 17.28 -0.25 -13.75
N ASP A 102 16.33 -1.11 -14.12
CA ASP A 102 14.92 -0.88 -13.84
C ASP A 102 14.65 -1.06 -12.36
N ILE A 103 13.99 -0.09 -11.77
CA ILE A 103 13.62 -0.04 -10.35
C ILE A 103 12.13 0.24 -10.27
N LEU A 104 11.44 -0.54 -9.44
CA LEU A 104 10.01 -0.40 -9.17
C LEU A 104 9.80 0.39 -7.90
N THR A 105 8.78 1.22 -7.88
CA THR A 105 8.37 2.04 -6.74
C THR A 105 6.88 2.36 -6.88
N ASP A 106 6.30 3.07 -5.92
CA ASP A 106 4.94 3.58 -6.05
C ASP A 106 4.89 4.80 -6.99
N GLU A 107 3.78 4.96 -7.70
CA GLU A 107 3.55 6.09 -8.60
C GLU A 107 3.63 7.41 -7.86
N HIS A 108 2.95 7.50 -6.70
CA HIS A 108 2.90 8.72 -5.90
C HIS A 108 4.29 9.19 -5.41
N VAL A 109 5.28 8.28 -5.29
CA VAL A 109 6.65 8.64 -4.94
C VAL A 109 7.31 9.45 -6.05
N VAL A 110 7.03 9.16 -7.32
CA VAL A 110 7.67 9.78 -8.47
C VAL A 110 6.75 10.71 -9.27
N ALA A 111 5.49 10.84 -8.87
CA ALA A 111 4.50 11.69 -9.52
C ALA A 111 4.96 13.16 -9.57
N GLY A 112 4.93 13.77 -10.75
CA GLY A 112 5.31 15.16 -10.94
C GLY A 112 6.78 15.50 -10.61
N ALA A 113 7.65 14.49 -10.44
CA ALA A 113 9.06 14.71 -10.18
C ALA A 113 9.77 15.41 -11.34
N THR A 114 10.49 16.49 -11.05
CA THR A 114 11.38 17.17 -11.99
C THR A 114 12.78 16.57 -12.00
N SER A 115 13.17 15.91 -10.90
CA SER A 115 14.39 15.10 -10.82
C SER A 115 14.18 13.96 -9.83
N VAL A 116 14.78 12.82 -10.15
CA VAL A 116 14.77 11.62 -9.31
C VAL A 116 16.22 11.20 -9.07
N LYS A 117 16.57 10.97 -7.81
CA LYS A 117 17.86 10.47 -7.37
C LYS A 117 17.64 9.17 -6.60
N VAL A 118 18.42 8.16 -6.93
CA VAL A 118 18.39 6.85 -6.28
C VAL A 118 19.67 6.68 -5.47
N ASN A 119 19.55 6.34 -4.21
CA ASN A 119 20.65 6.02 -3.33
C ASN A 119 20.64 4.53 -3.01
N PHE A 120 21.79 3.88 -3.20
CA PHE A 120 22.00 2.48 -2.84
C PHE A 120 22.54 2.36 -1.41
N GLN A 121 22.36 1.20 -0.79
CA GLN A 121 22.79 0.92 0.60
C GLN A 121 24.28 1.18 0.82
N ASP A 122 25.11 0.99 -0.18
CA ASP A 122 26.57 1.20 -0.10
C ASP A 122 27.00 2.67 -0.25
N GLY A 123 26.04 3.60 -0.27
CA GLY A 123 26.26 5.05 -0.38
C GLY A 123 26.40 5.58 -1.80
N ARG A 124 26.37 4.73 -2.82
CA ARG A 124 26.36 5.17 -4.22
C ARG A 124 25.02 5.79 -4.59
N SER A 125 25.07 6.78 -5.46
CA SER A 125 23.88 7.53 -5.89
C SER A 125 23.88 7.71 -7.40
N TYR A 126 22.69 7.55 -7.99
CA TYR A 126 22.48 7.74 -9.44
C TYR A 126 21.26 8.60 -9.69
N SER A 127 21.33 9.41 -10.75
CA SER A 127 20.12 10.03 -11.31
C SER A 127 19.29 8.99 -12.03
N ALA A 128 17.98 9.04 -11.84
CA ALA A 128 17.05 8.13 -12.48
C ALA A 128 16.15 8.87 -13.47
N LYS A 129 15.71 8.15 -14.50
CA LYS A 129 14.67 8.58 -15.44
C LYS A 129 13.39 7.83 -15.12
N VAL A 130 12.26 8.53 -14.99
CA VAL A 130 10.94 7.89 -14.93
C VAL A 130 10.64 7.33 -16.33
N LEU A 131 10.46 6.01 -16.43
CA LEU A 131 10.07 5.33 -17.67
C LEU A 131 8.56 5.45 -17.90
N GLY A 132 7.79 5.37 -16.85
CA GLY A 132 6.35 5.50 -16.86
C GLY A 132 5.76 5.21 -15.49
N THR A 133 4.48 5.52 -15.35
CA THR A 133 3.70 5.28 -14.14
C THR A 133 2.31 4.79 -14.50
N ASP A 134 1.69 4.10 -13.56
CA ASP A 134 0.28 3.73 -13.60
C ASP A 134 -0.43 4.26 -12.34
N PRO A 135 -1.08 5.42 -12.42
CA PRO A 135 -1.82 5.99 -11.30
C PRO A 135 -2.96 5.10 -10.78
N SER A 136 -3.50 4.23 -11.64
CA SER A 136 -4.63 3.36 -11.27
C SER A 136 -4.27 2.24 -10.31
N THR A 137 -3.00 1.82 -10.30
CA THR A 137 -2.49 0.77 -9.41
C THR A 137 -1.36 1.25 -8.51
N ASP A 138 -1.05 2.54 -8.57
CA ASP A 138 0.04 3.20 -7.83
C ASP A 138 1.42 2.55 -8.10
N VAL A 139 1.73 2.16 -9.33
CA VAL A 139 3.00 1.56 -9.70
C VAL A 139 3.80 2.52 -10.58
N GLY A 140 5.06 2.78 -10.22
CA GLY A 140 6.02 3.55 -10.98
C GLY A 140 7.24 2.71 -11.38
N VAL A 141 7.81 3.02 -12.55
CA VAL A 141 9.06 2.42 -13.04
C VAL A 141 10.05 3.52 -13.35
N ILE A 142 11.21 3.46 -12.72
CA ILE A 142 12.33 4.36 -12.99
C ILE A 142 13.54 3.55 -13.46
N ARG A 143 14.47 4.19 -14.17
CA ARG A 143 15.70 3.56 -14.64
C ARG A 143 16.91 4.38 -14.24
N VAL A 144 17.91 3.72 -13.68
CA VAL A 144 19.25 4.25 -13.42
C VAL A 144 20.24 3.73 -14.45
N SER A 145 21.30 4.52 -14.72
CA SER A 145 22.44 4.08 -15.52
C SER A 145 23.59 3.69 -14.59
N ALA A 146 23.46 2.52 -13.95
CA ALA A 146 24.48 1.93 -13.09
C ALA A 146 25.08 0.68 -13.73
N PRO A 147 26.35 0.31 -13.40
CA PRO A 147 26.92 -0.96 -13.83
C PRO A 147 26.08 -2.14 -13.34
N ALA A 148 25.89 -3.16 -14.18
CA ALA A 148 25.10 -4.33 -13.81
C ALA A 148 25.64 -5.08 -12.56
N SER A 149 26.96 -5.00 -12.31
CA SER A 149 27.58 -5.59 -11.12
C SER A 149 27.21 -4.89 -9.79
N GLU A 150 26.58 -3.71 -9.88
CA GLU A 150 26.15 -2.92 -8.73
C GLU A 150 24.65 -3.03 -8.47
N LEU A 151 23.95 -3.69 -9.39
CA LEU A 151 22.52 -3.92 -9.32
C LEU A 151 22.27 -5.30 -8.71
N HIS A 152 21.39 -5.36 -7.72
CA HIS A 152 21.02 -6.59 -7.00
C HIS A 152 19.50 -6.83 -7.14
N PRO A 153 19.03 -7.37 -8.30
CA PRO A 153 17.60 -7.62 -8.50
C PRO A 153 17.05 -8.59 -7.46
N ILE A 154 15.88 -8.28 -6.91
CA ILE A 154 15.18 -9.14 -5.99
C ILE A 154 14.15 -9.98 -6.76
N ALA A 155 14.13 -11.28 -6.53
CA ALA A 155 13.13 -12.17 -7.14
C ALA A 155 11.72 -11.85 -6.63
N PHE A 156 10.70 -12.05 -7.49
CA PHE A 156 9.31 -11.82 -7.16
C PHE A 156 8.60 -13.14 -6.88
N ALA A 157 7.85 -13.19 -5.78
CA ALA A 157 6.95 -14.30 -5.45
C ALA A 157 5.68 -14.26 -6.32
N ASP A 158 4.92 -15.34 -6.32
CA ASP A 158 3.55 -15.37 -6.83
C ASP A 158 2.59 -14.92 -5.70
N SER A 159 2.11 -13.69 -5.77
CA SER A 159 1.21 -13.14 -4.75
C SER A 159 -0.15 -13.81 -4.69
N SER A 160 -0.55 -14.58 -5.71
CA SER A 160 -1.80 -15.36 -5.67
C SER A 160 -1.73 -16.56 -4.72
N ALA A 161 -0.52 -16.97 -4.35
CA ALA A 161 -0.28 -18.04 -3.38
C ALA A 161 -0.25 -17.57 -1.92
N ALA A 162 -0.27 -16.24 -1.68
CA ALA A 162 -0.23 -15.68 -0.34
C ALA A 162 -1.43 -16.11 0.51
N GLN A 163 -1.17 -16.50 1.75
CA GLN A 163 -2.18 -16.94 2.70
C GLN A 163 -2.15 -16.10 3.98
N VAL A 164 -3.31 -15.91 4.58
CA VAL A 164 -3.40 -15.27 5.90
C VAL A 164 -2.58 -16.06 6.92
N GLY A 165 -1.69 -15.36 7.63
CA GLY A 165 -0.76 -15.94 8.59
C GLY A 165 0.65 -16.17 8.02
N ASP A 166 0.88 -16.03 6.71
CA ASP A 166 2.22 -16.13 6.14
C ASP A 166 3.12 -15.02 6.70
N PRO A 167 4.35 -15.35 7.14
CA PRO A 167 5.27 -14.35 7.65
C PRO A 167 5.78 -13.45 6.54
N VAL A 168 5.86 -12.13 6.82
CA VAL A 168 6.36 -11.13 5.89
C VAL A 168 7.34 -10.16 6.56
N VAL A 169 8.22 -9.59 5.74
CA VAL A 169 9.18 -8.56 6.14
C VAL A 169 9.05 -7.38 5.20
N ALA A 170 8.81 -6.20 5.73
CA ALA A 170 8.83 -4.95 4.97
C ALA A 170 10.19 -4.27 5.16
N ILE A 171 10.78 -3.79 4.06
CA ILE A 171 12.01 -2.99 4.07
C ILE A 171 11.70 -1.66 3.38
N GLY A 172 12.21 -0.57 3.95
CA GLY A 172 12.14 0.78 3.39
C GLY A 172 13.31 1.62 3.87
N SER A 173 13.39 2.85 3.39
CA SER A 173 14.47 3.80 3.74
C SER A 173 13.88 5.13 4.24
N PRO A 174 13.23 5.15 5.42
CA PRO A 174 12.59 6.35 5.94
C PRO A 174 13.63 7.38 6.40
N PHE A 175 13.42 8.65 6.07
CA PHE A 175 14.17 9.81 6.58
C PHE A 175 15.67 9.82 6.25
N SER A 176 16.09 9.28 5.10
CA SER A 176 17.52 9.14 4.76
C SER A 176 18.34 8.45 5.89
N LEU A 177 17.64 7.69 6.73
CA LEU A 177 18.26 6.84 7.73
C LEU A 177 18.55 5.46 7.10
N PRO A 178 19.54 4.72 7.64
CA PRO A 178 19.77 3.34 7.21
C PRO A 178 18.45 2.57 7.23
N GLU A 179 18.23 1.73 6.21
CA GLU A 179 17.03 0.93 5.95
C GLU A 179 16.30 0.48 7.22
N THR A 180 15.00 0.76 7.26
CA THR A 180 14.14 0.29 8.34
C THR A 180 13.50 -1.03 7.94
N THR A 181 13.66 -2.04 8.77
CA THR A 181 13.08 -3.37 8.58
C THR A 181 12.02 -3.63 9.64
N THR A 182 10.83 -3.98 9.19
CA THR A 182 9.74 -4.43 10.08
C THR A 182 9.28 -5.82 9.68
N SER A 183 8.64 -6.55 10.59
CA SER A 183 8.13 -7.88 10.31
C SER A 183 6.73 -8.06 10.88
N GLY A 184 5.95 -8.89 10.22
CA GLY A 184 4.58 -9.22 10.58
C GLY A 184 4.11 -10.44 9.81
N ILE A 185 2.81 -10.50 9.56
CA ILE A 185 2.15 -11.54 8.77
C ILE A 185 1.27 -10.92 7.69
N VAL A 186 0.90 -11.72 6.72
CA VAL A 186 -0.25 -11.42 5.86
C VAL A 186 -1.51 -11.48 6.74
N SER A 187 -2.13 -10.33 6.99
CA SER A 187 -3.35 -10.23 7.81
C SER A 187 -4.60 -10.56 7.01
N GLN A 188 -4.60 -10.20 5.71
CA GLN A 188 -5.67 -10.50 4.76
C GLN A 188 -5.17 -10.35 3.33
N THR A 189 -5.85 -10.97 2.37
CA THR A 189 -5.64 -10.80 0.93
C THR A 189 -6.94 -10.34 0.26
N GLY A 190 -6.84 -9.80 -0.96
CA GLY A 190 -8.01 -9.41 -1.74
C GLY A 190 -8.74 -8.16 -1.23
N ARG A 191 -8.03 -7.26 -0.52
CA ARG A 191 -8.58 -5.97 -0.10
C ARG A 191 -8.59 -5.00 -1.27
N SER A 192 -9.60 -4.12 -1.28
CA SER A 192 -9.58 -2.92 -2.11
C SER A 192 -9.18 -1.73 -1.24
N ILE A 193 -8.15 -1.01 -1.65
CA ILE A 193 -7.66 0.18 -0.97
C ILE A 193 -7.77 1.39 -1.88
N THR A 194 -7.85 2.59 -1.29
CA THR A 194 -7.89 3.83 -2.06
C THR A 194 -6.52 4.47 -2.05
N ALA A 195 -5.89 4.57 -3.20
CA ALA A 195 -4.61 5.25 -3.37
C ALA A 195 -4.74 6.77 -3.09
N PRO A 196 -3.62 7.49 -2.80
CA PRO A 196 -3.63 8.93 -2.55
C PRO A 196 -4.27 9.77 -3.68
N ASN A 197 -4.27 9.26 -4.90
CA ASN A 197 -4.89 9.86 -6.08
C ASN A 197 -6.37 9.51 -6.28
N ASN A 198 -7.02 8.89 -5.27
CA ASN A 198 -8.41 8.43 -5.26
C ASN A 198 -8.74 7.26 -6.23
N TYR A 199 -7.76 6.56 -6.77
CA TYR A 199 -8.01 5.30 -7.45
C TYR A 199 -8.14 4.15 -6.45
N THR A 200 -8.95 3.16 -6.82
CA THR A 200 -9.06 1.92 -6.04
C THR A 200 -8.09 0.89 -6.58
N ILE A 201 -7.16 0.45 -5.73
CA ILE A 201 -6.20 -0.62 -5.98
C ILE A 201 -6.83 -1.92 -5.50
N PRO A 202 -7.12 -2.88 -6.40
CA PRO A 202 -7.71 -4.16 -6.02
C PRO A 202 -6.65 -5.14 -5.51
N ASN A 203 -7.14 -6.20 -4.84
CA ASN A 203 -6.33 -7.33 -4.38
C ASN A 203 -5.17 -7.00 -3.43
N ALA A 204 -5.14 -5.82 -2.82
CA ALA A 204 -4.10 -5.43 -1.90
C ALA A 204 -3.90 -6.48 -0.79
N ILE A 205 -2.63 -6.70 -0.42
CA ILE A 205 -2.22 -7.55 0.69
C ILE A 205 -2.21 -6.68 1.94
N GLN A 206 -3.02 -7.04 2.94
CA GLN A 206 -3.01 -6.42 4.26
C GLN A 206 -1.96 -7.10 5.15
N THR A 207 -1.19 -6.31 5.89
CA THR A 207 -0.18 -6.79 6.85
C THR A 207 -0.20 -5.98 8.14
N ASP A 208 0.24 -6.59 9.23
CA ASP A 208 0.53 -5.93 10.51
C ASP A 208 2.02 -5.56 10.65
N ALA A 209 2.86 -5.90 9.66
CA ALA A 209 4.20 -5.33 9.58
C ALA A 209 4.09 -3.80 9.55
N ALA A 210 4.85 -3.11 10.40
CA ALA A 210 4.73 -1.65 10.50
C ALA A 210 5.19 -0.98 9.21
N ILE A 211 4.24 -0.47 8.43
CA ILE A 211 4.48 0.39 7.28
C ILE A 211 4.41 1.84 7.77
N ASN A 212 5.36 2.66 7.39
CA ASN A 212 5.44 4.08 7.75
C ASN A 212 5.92 4.88 6.52
N PRO A 213 5.75 6.22 6.50
CA PRO A 213 6.32 7.06 5.47
C PRO A 213 7.81 6.75 5.25
N GLY A 214 8.22 6.57 3.99
CA GLY A 214 9.56 6.12 3.59
C GLY A 214 9.66 4.61 3.28
N ASN A 215 8.66 3.80 3.69
CA ASN A 215 8.57 2.41 3.22
C ASN A 215 7.85 2.30 1.86
N SER A 216 7.08 3.31 1.47
CA SER A 216 6.31 3.34 0.21
C SER A 216 7.20 3.07 -1.00
N GLY A 217 6.81 2.12 -1.84
CA GLY A 217 7.57 1.63 -2.99
C GLY A 217 8.64 0.59 -2.66
N GLY A 218 8.96 0.38 -1.37
CA GLY A 218 9.85 -0.70 -0.93
C GLY A 218 9.14 -2.06 -0.91
N PRO A 219 9.91 -3.16 -0.78
CA PRO A 219 9.34 -4.50 -0.83
C PRO A 219 8.64 -4.92 0.46
N LEU A 220 7.51 -5.61 0.33
CA LEU A 220 7.01 -6.60 1.26
C LEU A 220 7.54 -7.96 0.81
N LEU A 221 8.36 -8.61 1.63
CA LEU A 221 9.06 -9.85 1.29
C LEU A 221 8.41 -11.06 1.98
N ASP A 222 8.40 -12.19 1.30
CA ASP A 222 8.01 -13.48 1.87
C ASP A 222 9.15 -14.14 2.69
N ALA A 223 8.90 -15.32 3.25
CA ALA A 223 9.87 -16.09 4.01
C ALA A 223 11.07 -16.61 3.19
N SER A 224 11.06 -16.44 1.86
CA SER A 224 12.14 -16.80 0.94
C SER A 224 12.93 -15.57 0.46
N ALA A 225 12.66 -14.39 1.00
CA ALA A 225 13.18 -13.09 0.57
C ALA A 225 12.78 -12.71 -0.87
N HIS A 226 11.63 -13.17 -1.35
CA HIS A 226 11.07 -12.76 -2.63
C HIS A 226 10.03 -11.65 -2.40
N VAL A 227 9.92 -10.71 -3.35
CA VAL A 227 8.94 -9.61 -3.30
C VAL A 227 7.53 -10.18 -3.46
N LEU A 228 6.76 -10.15 -2.38
CA LEU A 228 5.34 -10.51 -2.34
C LEU A 228 4.45 -9.34 -2.78
N GLY A 229 4.90 -8.10 -2.56
CA GLY A 229 4.25 -6.87 -3.00
C GLY A 229 5.13 -5.64 -2.79
N LEU A 230 4.66 -4.47 -3.24
CA LEU A 230 5.24 -3.17 -2.87
C LEU A 230 4.43 -2.57 -1.72
N ASN A 231 5.13 -2.10 -0.69
CA ASN A 231 4.50 -1.38 0.42
C ASN A 231 3.92 -0.07 -0.13
N ASP A 232 2.63 0.17 0.05
CA ASP A 232 1.96 1.34 -0.49
C ASP A 232 1.58 2.32 0.63
N GLN A 233 0.61 1.99 1.44
CA GLN A 233 0.02 2.93 2.40
C GLN A 233 -0.36 2.29 3.72
N ILE A 234 -0.66 3.16 4.68
CA ILE A 234 -1.14 2.80 6.01
C ILE A 234 -2.57 3.31 6.21
N GLU A 235 -3.37 2.58 6.96
CA GLU A 235 -4.59 3.12 7.54
C GLU A 235 -4.21 3.93 8.79
N THR A 236 -4.46 5.24 8.76
CA THR A 236 -4.12 6.15 9.87
C THR A 236 -5.32 6.40 10.75
N ASN A 237 -5.19 6.18 12.06
CA ASN A 237 -6.27 6.40 13.03
C ASN A 237 -6.56 7.88 13.33
N ASN A 238 -5.72 8.81 12.89
CA ASN A 238 -5.92 10.26 13.04
C ASN A 238 -5.17 11.01 11.93
N SER A 239 -5.91 11.65 11.05
CA SER A 239 -5.38 12.75 10.25
C SER A 239 -5.14 13.94 11.19
N THR A 240 -3.95 14.06 11.74
CA THR A 240 -3.52 15.31 12.34
C THR A 240 -3.38 16.34 11.22
N ALA A 241 -3.62 17.63 11.52
CA ALA A 241 -3.54 18.74 10.56
C ALA A 241 -2.14 18.84 9.87
N SER A 242 -1.16 18.06 10.29
CA SER A 242 0.19 17.93 9.70
C SER A 242 0.33 16.78 8.70
N GLY A 243 -0.71 15.98 8.45
CA GLY A 243 -0.69 14.92 7.42
C GLY A 243 0.17 13.69 7.75
N GLN A 244 0.82 13.64 8.91
CA GLN A 244 1.63 12.49 9.34
C GLN A 244 0.85 11.67 10.37
N GLY A 245 0.10 10.68 9.91
CA GLY A 245 -0.47 9.65 10.77
C GLY A 245 0.58 8.60 11.12
N SER A 246 0.57 8.10 12.36
CA SER A 246 1.32 6.89 12.71
C SER A 246 0.56 5.65 12.29
N SER A 247 1.27 4.57 11.95
CA SER A 247 0.67 3.28 11.62
C SER A 247 -0.28 2.83 12.73
N SER A 248 -1.51 2.47 12.35
CA SER A 248 -2.50 1.84 13.23
C SER A 248 -2.23 0.35 13.48
N GLY A 249 -1.16 -0.19 12.92
CA GLY A 249 -0.90 -1.64 12.84
C GLY A 249 -1.59 -2.28 11.64
N VAL A 250 -2.09 -1.49 10.70
CA VAL A 250 -2.67 -1.94 9.43
C VAL A 250 -1.89 -1.29 8.29
N GLY A 251 -1.16 -2.10 7.55
CA GLY A 251 -0.45 -1.72 6.34
C GLY A 251 -0.99 -2.47 5.13
N PHE A 252 -0.73 -1.93 3.95
CA PHE A 252 -1.13 -2.55 2.68
C PHE A 252 0.05 -2.58 1.71
N ALA A 253 0.04 -3.59 0.86
CA ALA A 253 1.00 -3.73 -0.24
C ALA A 253 0.28 -4.07 -1.55
N ILE A 254 0.77 -3.50 -2.66
CA ILE A 254 0.33 -3.82 -4.02
C ILE A 254 0.88 -5.20 -4.38
N PRO A 255 0.04 -6.18 -4.78
CA PRO A 255 0.50 -7.54 -5.03
C PRO A 255 1.57 -7.65 -6.12
N SER A 256 2.57 -8.48 -5.92
CA SER A 256 3.70 -8.67 -6.85
C SER A 256 3.27 -9.02 -8.27
N ASN A 257 2.20 -9.80 -8.46
CA ASN A 257 1.69 -10.15 -9.80
C ASN A 257 1.15 -8.90 -10.53
N THR A 258 0.47 -8.00 -9.83
CA THR A 258 0.02 -6.70 -10.38
C THR A 258 1.23 -5.84 -10.71
N VAL A 259 2.15 -5.68 -9.78
CA VAL A 259 3.38 -4.88 -9.97
C VAL A 259 4.16 -5.34 -11.20
N ARG A 260 4.43 -6.65 -11.35
CA ARG A 260 5.15 -7.21 -12.50
C ARG A 260 4.43 -6.94 -13.82
N ARG A 261 3.12 -7.20 -13.88
CA ARG A 261 2.31 -6.99 -15.10
C ARG A 261 2.39 -5.53 -15.56
N ILE A 262 2.28 -4.58 -14.64
CA ILE A 262 2.37 -3.15 -14.93
C ILE A 262 3.79 -2.77 -15.34
N ALA A 263 4.80 -3.20 -14.58
CA ALA A 263 6.20 -2.92 -14.84
C ALA A 263 6.64 -3.43 -16.23
N ASP A 264 6.31 -4.67 -16.56
CA ASP A 264 6.65 -5.27 -17.86
C ASP A 264 6.02 -4.49 -19.03
N SER A 265 4.78 -4.00 -18.85
CA SER A 265 4.10 -3.16 -19.85
C SER A 265 4.82 -1.82 -20.03
N ILE A 266 5.17 -1.13 -18.93
CA ILE A 266 5.88 0.16 -18.97
C ILE A 266 7.27 0.00 -19.58
N ILE A 267 8.03 -1.02 -19.15
CA ILE A 267 9.38 -1.32 -19.66
C ILE A 267 9.32 -1.67 -21.15
N GLY A 268 8.26 -2.35 -21.59
CA GLY A 268 7.97 -2.64 -23.00
C GLY A 268 7.49 -1.42 -23.81
N GLY A 269 7.43 -0.23 -23.22
CA GLY A 269 6.97 1.01 -23.89
C GLY A 269 5.47 1.05 -24.16
N GLN A 270 4.68 0.23 -23.48
CA GLN A 270 3.23 0.17 -23.63
C GLN A 270 2.54 1.09 -22.62
N THR A 271 1.45 1.72 -23.04
CA THR A 271 0.56 2.43 -22.11
C THR A 271 -0.32 1.42 -21.37
N VAL A 272 -0.26 1.43 -20.06
CA VAL A 272 -1.15 0.62 -19.22
C VAL A 272 -2.58 1.14 -19.35
N LYS A 273 -3.52 0.23 -19.55
CA LYS A 273 -4.96 0.54 -19.67
C LYS A 273 -5.76 -0.42 -18.81
N HIS A 274 -6.65 0.11 -18.00
CA HIS A 274 -7.51 -0.66 -17.12
C HIS A 274 -8.95 -0.70 -17.67
N ALA A 275 -9.60 -1.84 -17.49
CA ALA A 275 -11.02 -1.98 -17.79
C ALA A 275 -11.87 -1.10 -16.86
N TYR A 276 -12.98 -0.60 -17.37
CA TYR A 276 -13.82 0.35 -16.68
C TYR A 276 -15.30 0.12 -16.98
N VAL A 277 -16.12 0.17 -15.94
CA VAL A 277 -17.59 0.02 -16.01
C VAL A 277 -18.28 1.36 -15.84
N GLY A 278 -17.78 2.22 -14.96
CA GLY A 278 -18.37 3.55 -14.69
C GLY A 278 -19.53 3.51 -13.72
N VAL A 279 -19.39 2.72 -12.66
CA VAL A 279 -20.33 2.64 -11.54
C VAL A 279 -19.64 3.03 -10.25
N LEU A 280 -20.38 3.66 -9.33
CA LEU A 280 -19.99 3.75 -7.93
C LEU A 280 -20.65 2.60 -7.18
N LEU A 281 -19.88 1.92 -6.36
CA LEU A 281 -20.36 0.79 -5.58
C LEU A 281 -20.74 1.26 -4.17
N ALA A 282 -21.81 0.70 -3.63
CA ALA A 282 -22.10 0.80 -2.22
C ALA A 282 -21.00 0.06 -1.44
N GLY A 283 -20.81 0.46 -0.17
CA GLY A 283 -19.86 -0.25 0.71
C GLY A 283 -20.12 -1.75 0.74
N ASN A 284 -19.56 -2.46 1.71
CA ASN A 284 -19.65 -3.93 1.80
C ASN A 284 -21.10 -4.43 1.75
N SER A 285 -21.52 -4.92 0.59
CA SER A 285 -22.81 -5.58 0.38
C SER A 285 -22.64 -7.09 0.51
N ALA A 286 -23.48 -7.75 1.30
CA ALA A 286 -23.45 -9.20 1.43
C ALA A 286 -24.00 -9.85 0.14
N GLY A 287 -23.25 -10.80 -0.44
CA GLY A 287 -23.71 -11.63 -1.55
C GLY A 287 -23.56 -11.00 -2.94
N GLY A 288 -22.75 -9.94 -3.10
CA GLY A 288 -22.49 -9.33 -4.39
C GLY A 288 -21.90 -7.93 -4.31
N ALA A 289 -21.82 -7.22 -5.42
CA ALA A 289 -21.44 -5.81 -5.49
C ALA A 289 -22.67 -4.96 -5.84
N GLU A 290 -23.13 -4.15 -4.90
CA GLU A 290 -24.29 -3.27 -5.10
C GLU A 290 -23.86 -1.96 -5.74
N ILE A 291 -24.60 -1.53 -6.75
CA ILE A 291 -24.39 -0.26 -7.45
C ILE A 291 -25.07 0.88 -6.69
N ALA A 292 -24.30 1.80 -6.12
CA ALA A 292 -24.83 3.01 -5.51
C ALA A 292 -25.30 4.02 -6.58
N SER A 293 -24.51 4.18 -7.66
CA SER A 293 -24.87 5.05 -8.79
C SER A 293 -24.16 4.64 -10.07
N VAL A 294 -24.70 5.05 -11.21
CA VAL A 294 -24.11 4.83 -12.54
C VAL A 294 -23.79 6.17 -13.16
N GLN A 295 -22.56 6.36 -13.60
CA GLN A 295 -22.10 7.61 -14.21
C GLN A 295 -22.64 7.70 -15.66
N VAL A 296 -23.17 8.87 -16.02
CA VAL A 296 -23.74 9.12 -17.35
C VAL A 296 -22.65 8.99 -18.42
N GLY A 297 -23.00 8.36 -19.55
CA GLY A 297 -22.09 8.18 -20.69
C GLY A 297 -21.05 7.09 -20.53
N THR A 298 -21.06 6.36 -19.43
CA THR A 298 -20.12 5.26 -19.16
C THR A 298 -20.62 3.92 -19.73
N PRO A 299 -19.74 2.91 -19.86
CA PRO A 299 -20.10 1.57 -20.29
C PRO A 299 -21.29 0.97 -19.53
N GLY A 300 -21.33 1.14 -18.21
CA GLY A 300 -22.42 0.63 -17.37
C GLY A 300 -23.74 1.33 -17.68
N ALA A 301 -23.73 2.66 -17.85
CA ALA A 301 -24.93 3.41 -18.24
C ALA A 301 -25.43 2.99 -19.63
N LEU A 302 -24.54 2.86 -20.61
CA LEU A 302 -24.89 2.43 -21.98
C LEU A 302 -25.43 1.01 -22.03
N ALA A 303 -24.97 0.15 -21.10
CA ALA A 303 -25.47 -1.22 -20.98
C ALA A 303 -26.79 -1.33 -20.21
N GLY A 304 -27.26 -0.25 -19.55
CA GLY A 304 -28.50 -0.24 -18.78
C GLY A 304 -28.38 -0.74 -17.35
N LEU A 305 -27.17 -0.71 -16.75
CA LEU A 305 -26.98 -0.85 -15.30
C LEU A 305 -27.67 0.31 -14.58
N GLN A 306 -28.18 0.07 -13.38
CA GLN A 306 -28.93 1.05 -12.58
C GLN A 306 -28.46 1.04 -11.12
N ALA A 307 -28.74 2.14 -10.42
CA ALA A 307 -28.59 2.15 -8.97
C ALA A 307 -29.46 1.06 -8.31
N ASN A 308 -28.97 0.48 -7.24
CA ASN A 308 -29.54 -0.66 -6.50
C ASN A 308 -29.51 -2.00 -7.27
N ASP A 309 -28.83 -2.11 -8.41
CA ASP A 309 -28.50 -3.41 -8.97
C ASP A 309 -27.48 -4.10 -8.08
N LEU A 310 -27.72 -5.35 -7.70
CA LEU A 310 -26.73 -6.19 -7.02
C LEU A 310 -26.07 -7.11 -8.06
N ILE A 311 -24.80 -6.87 -8.38
CA ILE A 311 -24.02 -7.72 -9.29
C ILE A 311 -23.62 -8.99 -8.54
N THR A 312 -24.10 -10.14 -9.01
CA THR A 312 -23.91 -11.45 -8.37
C THR A 312 -22.99 -12.37 -9.16
N ALA A 313 -22.73 -12.09 -10.45
CA ALA A 313 -21.74 -12.81 -11.24
C ALA A 313 -21.22 -11.98 -12.42
N ILE A 314 -20.01 -12.31 -12.91
CA ILE A 314 -19.42 -11.84 -14.16
C ILE A 314 -18.99 -13.07 -14.97
N ASP A 315 -19.48 -13.18 -16.21
CA ASP A 315 -19.23 -14.33 -17.10
C ASP A 315 -19.41 -15.70 -16.41
N GLY A 316 -20.45 -15.80 -15.57
CA GLY A 316 -20.78 -17.00 -14.81
C GLY A 316 -19.95 -17.23 -13.55
N ARG A 317 -18.92 -16.42 -13.28
CA ARG A 317 -18.15 -16.48 -12.02
C ARG A 317 -18.91 -15.67 -10.94
N ALA A 318 -19.15 -16.29 -9.79
CA ALA A 318 -19.86 -15.65 -8.70
C ALA A 318 -19.07 -14.46 -8.14
N ILE A 319 -19.78 -13.37 -7.87
CA ILE A 319 -19.31 -12.19 -7.15
C ILE A 319 -19.97 -12.20 -5.78
N THR A 320 -19.18 -12.24 -4.73
CA THR A 320 -19.66 -12.32 -3.34
C THR A 320 -19.43 -11.04 -2.54
N SER A 321 -18.62 -10.11 -3.09
CA SER A 321 -18.30 -8.83 -2.44
C SER A 321 -17.95 -7.76 -3.46
N THR A 322 -17.99 -6.50 -3.02
CA THR A 322 -17.53 -5.34 -3.77
C THR A 322 -16.04 -5.47 -4.17
N ASP A 323 -15.18 -5.90 -3.23
CA ASP A 323 -13.74 -6.08 -3.48
C ASP A 323 -13.49 -7.10 -4.59
N GLN A 324 -14.21 -8.22 -4.56
CA GLN A 324 -14.10 -9.24 -5.61
C GLN A 324 -14.54 -8.72 -6.98
N PHE A 325 -15.61 -7.91 -7.04
CA PHE A 325 -16.03 -7.30 -8.30
C PHE A 325 -14.94 -6.39 -8.88
N ILE A 326 -14.34 -5.53 -8.06
CA ILE A 326 -13.27 -4.62 -8.47
C ILE A 326 -12.06 -5.41 -8.98
N ALA A 327 -11.66 -6.45 -8.23
CA ALA A 327 -10.56 -7.34 -8.58
C ALA A 327 -10.82 -8.09 -9.90
N ASP A 328 -12.03 -8.59 -10.11
CA ASP A 328 -12.40 -9.32 -11.32
C ASP A 328 -12.41 -8.42 -12.55
N ILE A 329 -12.89 -7.17 -12.43
CA ILE A 329 -12.86 -6.20 -13.54
C ILE A 329 -11.43 -5.86 -13.96
N ASP A 330 -10.46 -5.79 -13.02
CA ASP A 330 -9.05 -5.51 -13.35
C ASP A 330 -8.37 -6.63 -14.16
N ASN A 331 -8.96 -7.83 -14.19
CA ASN A 331 -8.48 -8.95 -15.01
C ASN A 331 -8.92 -8.88 -16.48
N TYR A 332 -9.83 -7.95 -16.84
CA TYR A 332 -10.27 -7.75 -18.22
C TYR A 332 -9.49 -6.63 -18.90
N THR A 333 -9.55 -6.60 -20.22
CA THR A 333 -8.99 -5.51 -21.02
C THR A 333 -10.09 -4.59 -21.55
N PRO A 334 -9.82 -3.29 -21.73
CA PRO A 334 -10.77 -2.39 -22.37
C PRO A 334 -11.23 -2.90 -23.74
N GLY A 335 -12.52 -2.74 -24.02
CA GLY A 335 -13.16 -3.22 -25.24
C GLY A 335 -13.74 -4.62 -25.16
N GLN A 336 -13.36 -5.44 -24.19
CA GLN A 336 -13.99 -6.74 -23.95
C GLN A 336 -15.46 -6.56 -23.54
N THR A 337 -16.31 -7.50 -23.93
CA THR A 337 -17.70 -7.55 -23.51
C THR A 337 -17.86 -8.67 -22.49
N VAL A 338 -18.35 -8.32 -21.31
CA VAL A 338 -18.65 -9.25 -20.23
C VAL A 338 -20.15 -9.36 -20.00
N THR A 339 -20.62 -10.49 -19.50
CA THR A 339 -22.01 -10.67 -19.08
C THR A 339 -22.08 -10.53 -17.56
N MET A 340 -22.73 -9.47 -17.09
CA MET A 340 -22.98 -9.26 -15.66
C MET A 340 -24.36 -9.83 -15.31
N THR A 341 -24.41 -10.76 -14.36
CA THR A 341 -25.65 -11.20 -13.75
C THR A 341 -25.97 -10.26 -12.60
N VAL A 342 -27.12 -9.58 -12.67
CA VAL A 342 -27.56 -8.64 -11.65
C VAL A 342 -28.91 -9.07 -11.07
N SER A 343 -29.10 -8.82 -9.78
CA SER A 343 -30.40 -8.87 -9.13
C SER A 343 -30.97 -7.45 -9.06
N ARG A 344 -32.08 -7.21 -9.76
CA ARG A 344 -32.80 -5.92 -9.79
C ARG A 344 -34.21 -6.14 -9.27
N ALA A 345 -34.55 -5.50 -8.15
CA ALA A 345 -35.86 -5.68 -7.50
C ALA A 345 -36.25 -7.17 -7.28
N GLY A 346 -35.26 -8.01 -6.93
CA GLY A 346 -35.45 -9.45 -6.70
C GLY A 346 -35.49 -10.31 -7.97
N GLN A 347 -35.39 -9.72 -9.16
CA GLN A 347 -35.35 -10.45 -10.43
C GLN A 347 -33.89 -10.53 -10.96
N THR A 348 -33.48 -11.71 -11.38
CA THR A 348 -32.17 -11.95 -11.98
C THR A 348 -32.22 -11.57 -13.48
N GLN A 349 -31.24 -10.76 -13.89
CA GLN A 349 -31.08 -10.31 -15.29
C GLN A 349 -29.61 -10.47 -15.70
N ASN A 350 -29.40 -10.78 -17.00
CA ASN A 350 -28.06 -10.81 -17.60
C ASN A 350 -27.88 -9.57 -18.49
N ILE A 351 -26.91 -8.73 -18.15
CA ILE A 351 -26.61 -7.49 -18.84
C ILE A 351 -25.23 -7.59 -19.48
N LYS A 352 -25.17 -7.40 -20.81
CA LYS A 352 -23.89 -7.38 -21.54
C LYS A 352 -23.29 -5.99 -21.47
N VAL A 353 -22.10 -5.87 -20.90
CA VAL A 353 -21.36 -4.61 -20.75
C VAL A 353 -20.08 -4.68 -21.58
N LYS A 354 -19.94 -3.78 -22.56
CA LYS A 354 -18.68 -3.58 -23.26
C LYS A 354 -17.80 -2.65 -22.41
N LEU A 355 -16.74 -3.19 -21.82
CA LEU A 355 -15.85 -2.45 -20.92
C LEU A 355 -15.13 -1.31 -21.63
N GLY A 356 -15.06 -0.15 -21.00
CA GLY A 356 -14.31 1.01 -21.49
C GLY A 356 -12.88 1.02 -20.94
N THR A 357 -12.16 2.08 -21.26
CA THR A 357 -10.87 2.39 -20.62
C THR A 357 -11.13 3.31 -19.44
N ARG A 358 -10.52 2.98 -18.29
CA ARG A 358 -10.58 3.84 -17.09
C ARG A 358 -10.00 5.22 -17.42
N PRO A 359 -10.69 6.32 -17.07
CA PRO A 359 -10.14 7.68 -17.26
C PRO A 359 -8.83 7.86 -16.49
N ALA A 360 -7.94 8.71 -17.00
CA ALA A 360 -6.65 9.02 -16.35
C ALA A 360 -6.79 9.87 -15.07
N SER A 361 -7.95 10.43 -14.81
CA SER A 361 -8.31 11.10 -13.56
C SER A 361 -9.69 10.64 -13.13
N THR A 362 -9.88 10.41 -11.83
CA THR A 362 -11.24 10.20 -11.30
C THR A 362 -12.03 11.48 -11.55
N PRO A 363 -13.25 11.42 -12.16
CA PRO A 363 -14.10 12.58 -12.18
C PRO A 363 -14.32 13.03 -10.75
N SER A 364 -13.94 14.28 -10.43
CA SER A 364 -14.30 14.89 -9.14
C SER A 364 -15.82 14.78 -9.03
N GLY A 365 -16.28 14.03 -8.04
CA GLY A 365 -17.70 13.92 -7.75
C GLY A 365 -18.26 15.32 -7.51
N GLY A 366 -19.22 15.73 -8.36
CA GLY A 366 -20.03 16.91 -8.14
C GLY A 366 -21.08 16.60 -7.08
#